data_786f8395f09e02d538dc009f841e3891
#
_entry.id   786f8395f09e02d538dc009f841e3891
#
_cell.length_a   1.000
_cell.length_b   1.000
_cell.length_c   1.000
_cell.angle_alpha   90.00
_cell.angle_beta   90.00
_cell.angle_gamma   90.00
#
_symmetry.space_group_name_H-M   'P 1'
#
loop_
_entity.id
_entity.type
_entity.pdbx_description
1 polymer ?
#
loop_
_entity_poly.entity_id
_entity_poly.type
_entity_poly.pdbx_seq_one_letter_code
_entity_poly.pdbx_strand_id
1 'polypeptide(L)'
;MTSIQTTGGIYTDEIKTTILHNIATVFNCNQNDVYDLVPIQAGMTNIVLSFKLNGGKYVYRHPGLGSEILVERGRETVMQKVVEDAGIDTTLIAMDVDEGWRIGKFIEHYPFDYNNLNDMVRAVMLFKKLHQAPCHVRWNFDVIKKAEEIKKSIDPKKYGLFPNFEQIKERIYLLATLAEKDGIRKCNIHGDARDVNFLVNKEEIYLIDWEYGGFGDPGFDIGSYVCGGQHTLSDIDRILFTYYRRKPTEVQRRHFLAYIAITGWFYMHWTMLKQSKGQLVGIHKEQWYHYANVFSTITLPLYGVEVDDEIYQKAMEDALHCKLDNLEFTNEIVINNFLGD
;
A
#
# COMPACT_ATOMS: atom_id res chain seq x y z
N MET A 1 2.14 17.25 31.18
CA MET A 1 2.51 16.73 29.85
C MET A 1 1.29 16.07 29.28
N THR A 2 0.65 16.69 28.31
CA THR A 2 -0.49 16.10 27.57
C THR A 2 0.07 15.34 26.39
N SER A 3 0.05 14.01 26.45
CA SER A 3 0.37 13.17 25.30
C SER A 3 -0.93 12.64 24.69
N ILE A 4 -1.05 12.68 23.39
CA ILE A 4 -2.19 12.13 22.64
C ILE A 4 -1.69 10.93 21.86
N GLN A 5 -2.33 9.78 22.05
CA GLN A 5 -2.05 8.61 21.24
C GLN A 5 -2.62 8.84 19.84
N THR A 6 -1.78 8.71 18.81
CA THR A 6 -2.19 8.70 17.39
C THR A 6 -1.92 7.33 16.79
N THR A 7 -2.41 7.07 15.59
CA THR A 7 -2.12 5.81 14.87
C THR A 7 -0.64 5.63 14.55
N GLY A 8 0.10 6.73 14.33
CA GLY A 8 1.54 6.72 14.01
C GLY A 8 2.47 6.86 15.21
N GLY A 9 1.94 7.00 16.44
CA GLY A 9 2.76 7.15 17.65
C GLY A 9 2.16 8.10 18.69
N ILE A 10 2.98 8.49 19.67
CA ILE A 10 2.57 9.39 20.74
C ILE A 10 2.92 10.83 20.35
N TYR A 11 1.93 11.68 20.25
CA TYR A 11 2.10 13.12 20.03
C TYR A 11 2.39 13.82 21.37
N THR A 12 3.62 14.31 21.54
CA THR A 12 4.12 14.95 22.77
C THR A 12 4.27 16.47 22.60
N ASP A 13 4.44 17.19 23.70
CA ASP A 13 4.72 18.64 23.67
C ASP A 13 6.04 18.94 22.94
N GLU A 14 7.03 18.05 23.00
CA GLU A 14 8.30 18.18 22.28
C GLU A 14 8.09 18.08 20.77
N ILE A 15 7.35 17.06 20.30
CA ILE A 15 6.99 16.90 18.89
C ILE A 15 6.18 18.12 18.42
N LYS A 16 5.25 18.62 19.23
CA LYS A 16 4.51 19.84 18.92
C LYS A 16 5.41 21.04 18.69
N THR A 17 6.41 21.22 19.54
CA THR A 17 7.36 22.32 19.42
C THR A 17 8.17 22.24 18.14
N THR A 18 8.66 21.04 17.78
CA THR A 18 9.36 20.79 16.52
C THR A 18 8.46 21.09 15.32
N ILE A 19 7.22 20.62 15.32
CA ILE A 19 6.25 20.86 14.25
C ILE A 19 6.00 22.36 14.05
N LEU A 20 5.75 23.10 15.12
CA LEU A 20 5.53 24.56 15.06
C LEU A 20 6.75 25.29 14.53
N HIS A 21 7.95 24.86 14.92
CA HIS A 21 9.20 25.43 14.40
C HIS A 21 9.33 25.21 12.89
N ASN A 22 9.10 23.98 12.41
CA ASN A 22 9.20 23.63 11.00
C ASN A 22 8.16 24.39 10.15
N ILE A 23 6.90 24.47 10.63
CA ILE A 23 5.86 25.25 9.96
C ILE A 23 6.26 26.73 9.87
N ALA A 24 6.68 27.33 10.98
CA ALA A 24 7.09 28.73 11.01
C ALA A 24 8.25 29.03 10.06
N THR A 25 9.21 28.10 9.96
CA THR A 25 10.33 28.20 9.01
C THR A 25 9.88 28.15 7.57
N VAL A 26 9.04 27.16 7.20
CA VAL A 26 8.57 26.99 5.83
C VAL A 26 7.72 28.17 5.34
N PHE A 27 6.83 28.66 6.19
CA PHE A 27 5.92 29.75 5.83
C PHE A 27 6.46 31.15 6.17
N ASN A 28 7.65 31.25 6.76
CA ASN A 28 8.25 32.50 7.21
C ASN A 28 7.28 33.33 8.07
N CYS A 29 6.71 32.72 9.12
CA CYS A 29 5.71 33.30 10.01
C CYS A 29 6.07 33.09 11.49
N ASN A 30 5.29 33.68 12.41
CA ASN A 30 5.44 33.41 13.83
C ASN A 30 4.73 32.08 14.17
N GLN A 31 5.30 31.30 15.11
CA GLN A 31 4.65 30.05 15.58
C GLN A 31 3.25 30.32 16.18
N ASN A 32 2.99 31.48 16.73
CA ASN A 32 1.69 31.89 17.27
C ASN A 32 0.63 32.14 16.20
N ASP A 33 1.02 32.28 14.91
CA ASP A 33 0.10 32.46 13.81
C ASP A 33 -0.50 31.09 13.37
N VAL A 34 0.10 29.98 13.82
CA VAL A 34 -0.38 28.62 13.55
C VAL A 34 -1.45 28.24 14.57
N TYR A 35 -2.64 27.92 14.10
CA TYR A 35 -3.77 27.57 14.94
C TYR A 35 -4.49 26.31 14.43
N ASP A 36 -5.41 25.78 15.25
CA ASP A 36 -6.16 24.55 14.94
C ASP A 36 -5.26 23.36 14.59
N LEU A 37 -4.16 23.17 15.35
CA LEU A 37 -3.26 22.03 15.19
C LEU A 37 -3.92 20.79 15.77
N VAL A 38 -4.52 19.95 14.89
CA VAL A 38 -5.37 18.82 15.26
C VAL A 38 -4.82 17.52 14.66
N PRO A 39 -4.58 16.47 15.47
CA PRO A 39 -4.21 15.16 14.97
C PRO A 39 -5.29 14.56 14.03
N ILE A 40 -4.84 14.00 12.91
CA ILE A 40 -5.67 13.23 11.98
C ILE A 40 -5.36 11.74 12.22
N GLN A 41 -6.38 10.93 12.40
CA GLN A 41 -6.24 9.48 12.49
C GLN A 41 -6.09 8.91 11.07
N ALA A 42 -4.87 8.93 10.53
CA ALA A 42 -4.56 8.48 9.19
C ALA A 42 -3.25 7.67 9.15
N GLY A 43 -3.28 6.54 8.45
CA GLY A 43 -2.12 5.67 8.32
C GLY A 43 -1.72 4.95 9.62
N MET A 44 -0.73 4.08 9.54
CA MET A 44 -0.24 3.29 10.68
C MET A 44 1.21 3.63 11.09
N THR A 45 1.88 4.48 10.33
CA THR A 45 3.33 4.69 10.43
C THR A 45 3.71 6.08 10.89
N ASN A 46 2.94 7.11 10.53
CA ASN A 46 3.30 8.52 10.70
C ASN A 46 2.31 9.26 11.61
N ILE A 47 2.78 10.29 12.31
CA ILE A 47 1.90 11.23 13.03
C ILE A 47 1.46 12.29 12.03
N VAL A 48 0.16 12.37 11.77
CA VAL A 48 -0.43 13.32 10.82
C VAL A 48 -1.29 14.33 11.55
N LEU A 49 -1.09 15.62 11.24
CA LEU A 49 -1.87 16.71 11.84
C LEU A 49 -2.37 17.66 10.76
N SER A 50 -3.57 18.21 10.93
CA SER A 50 -4.00 19.38 10.19
C SER A 50 -3.70 20.65 10.99
N PHE A 51 -3.44 21.75 10.33
CA PHE A 51 -3.30 23.06 10.93
C PHE A 51 -3.83 24.16 10.01
N LYS A 52 -4.07 25.33 10.59
CA LYS A 52 -4.48 26.52 9.84
C LYS A 52 -3.43 27.63 9.98
N LEU A 53 -3.23 28.36 8.89
CA LEU A 53 -2.34 29.50 8.82
C LEU A 53 -2.85 30.49 7.74
N ASN A 54 -2.99 31.79 8.07
CA ASN A 54 -3.40 32.82 7.13
C ASN A 54 -4.68 32.50 6.34
N GLY A 55 -5.66 31.85 6.98
CA GLY A 55 -6.91 31.41 6.35
C GLY A 55 -6.81 30.14 5.50
N GLY A 56 -5.62 29.62 5.26
CA GLY A 56 -5.39 28.33 4.60
C GLY A 56 -5.40 27.16 5.59
N LYS A 57 -5.71 25.96 5.10
CA LYS A 57 -5.65 24.69 5.85
C LYS A 57 -4.60 23.78 5.24
N TYR A 58 -3.80 23.16 6.05
CA TYR A 58 -2.63 22.39 5.65
C TYR A 58 -2.53 21.09 6.44
N VAL A 59 -1.68 20.17 5.98
CA VAL A 59 -1.34 18.92 6.66
C VAL A 59 0.15 18.91 6.96
N TYR A 60 0.51 18.47 8.15
CA TYR A 60 1.87 18.16 8.55
C TYR A 60 1.97 16.65 8.81
N ARG A 61 2.92 15.95 8.18
CA ARG A 61 3.27 14.55 8.46
C ARG A 61 4.62 14.53 9.17
N HIS A 62 4.63 14.01 10.39
CA HIS A 62 5.84 13.71 11.16
C HIS A 62 6.15 12.22 11.06
N PRO A 63 7.40 11.80 10.78
CA PRO A 63 7.73 10.39 10.69
C PRO A 63 7.53 9.68 12.04
N GLY A 64 6.89 8.53 12.01
CA GLY A 64 6.71 7.70 13.19
C GLY A 64 7.93 6.79 13.43
N LEU A 65 7.97 6.20 14.62
CA LEU A 65 9.05 5.32 15.04
C LEU A 65 9.15 4.06 14.15
N GLY A 66 10.35 3.77 13.67
CA GLY A 66 10.66 2.57 12.89
C GLY A 66 10.32 2.64 11.40
N SER A 67 9.99 3.82 10.87
CA SER A 67 9.83 4.04 9.42
C SER A 67 11.15 3.87 8.65
N GLU A 68 12.31 4.07 9.31
CA GLU A 68 13.64 4.04 8.68
C GLU A 68 14.04 2.68 8.11
N ILE A 69 13.43 1.59 8.59
CA ILE A 69 13.75 0.22 8.14
C ILE A 69 13.26 -0.04 6.72
N LEU A 70 12.16 0.61 6.31
CA LEU A 70 11.46 0.32 5.05
C LEU A 70 11.59 1.47 4.04
N VAL A 71 11.92 2.68 4.49
CA VAL A 71 11.87 3.91 3.70
C VAL A 71 13.26 4.51 3.53
N GLU A 72 13.71 4.64 2.30
CA GLU A 72 14.88 5.44 1.95
C GLU A 72 14.41 6.86 1.57
N ARG A 73 14.46 7.79 2.53
CA ARG A 73 13.87 9.13 2.45
C ARG A 73 14.24 9.93 1.20
N GLY A 74 15.48 9.82 0.73
CA GLY A 74 15.90 10.45 -0.52
C GLY A 74 15.15 9.97 -1.77
N ARG A 75 14.61 8.74 -1.74
CA ARG A 75 13.80 8.19 -2.84
C ARG A 75 12.42 8.82 -2.90
N GLU A 76 11.79 9.06 -1.75
CA GLU A 76 10.48 9.73 -1.68
C GLU A 76 10.52 11.12 -2.34
N THR A 77 11.60 11.89 -2.13
CA THR A 77 11.78 13.21 -2.75
C THR A 77 11.83 13.15 -4.28
N VAL A 78 12.55 12.17 -4.83
CA VAL A 78 12.63 12.01 -6.29
C VAL A 78 11.27 11.57 -6.85
N MET A 79 10.58 10.65 -6.18
CA MET A 79 9.23 10.24 -6.59
C MET A 79 8.25 11.40 -6.54
N GLN A 80 8.30 12.21 -5.47
CA GLN A 80 7.43 13.38 -5.34
C GLN A 80 7.59 14.35 -6.51
N LYS A 81 8.81 14.57 -7.00
CA LYS A 81 9.05 15.39 -8.18
C LYS A 81 8.45 14.77 -9.45
N VAL A 82 8.61 13.47 -9.65
CA VAL A 82 8.03 12.75 -10.80
C VAL A 82 6.51 12.88 -10.83
N VAL A 83 5.85 12.73 -9.69
CA VAL A 83 4.39 12.74 -9.63
C VAL A 83 3.79 14.13 -9.63
N GLU A 84 4.53 15.13 -9.14
CA GLU A 84 4.18 16.53 -9.28
C GLU A 84 4.21 16.94 -10.75
N ASP A 85 5.30 16.65 -11.47
CA ASP A 85 5.44 16.94 -12.90
C ASP A 85 4.37 16.19 -13.74
N ALA A 86 3.97 15.02 -13.31
CA ALA A 86 2.86 14.28 -13.91
C ALA A 86 1.47 14.81 -13.48
N GLY A 87 1.37 15.73 -12.53
CA GLY A 87 0.09 16.23 -12.01
C GLY A 87 -0.75 15.15 -11.33
N ILE A 88 -0.09 14.25 -10.59
CA ILE A 88 -0.72 13.14 -9.82
C ILE A 88 -0.84 13.53 -8.35
N ASP A 89 0.26 14.05 -7.76
CA ASP A 89 0.29 14.63 -6.44
C ASP A 89 0.90 16.05 -6.51
N THR A 90 0.04 17.04 -6.44
CA THR A 90 0.43 18.47 -6.42
C THR A 90 0.15 19.09 -5.05
N THR A 91 0.02 18.25 -4.02
CA THR A 91 -0.34 18.68 -2.68
C THR A 91 0.88 19.13 -1.86
N LEU A 92 2.08 18.64 -2.19
CA LEU A 92 3.30 18.95 -1.44
C LEU A 92 3.62 20.45 -1.50
N ILE A 93 3.99 21.02 -0.33
CA ILE A 93 4.50 22.38 -0.19
C ILE A 93 5.98 22.35 0.18
N ALA A 94 6.34 21.53 1.18
CA ALA A 94 7.71 21.37 1.63
C ALA A 94 7.92 19.98 2.26
N MET A 95 9.15 19.49 2.21
CA MET A 95 9.58 18.31 2.93
C MET A 95 11.05 18.45 3.32
N ASP A 96 11.43 17.82 4.40
CA ASP A 96 12.81 17.66 4.82
C ASP A 96 13.26 16.22 4.56
N VAL A 97 14.37 16.06 3.83
CA VAL A 97 14.87 14.74 3.42
C VAL A 97 15.57 14.02 4.58
N ASP A 98 16.21 14.76 5.45
CA ASP A 98 17.00 14.19 6.56
C ASP A 98 16.09 13.86 7.76
N GLU A 99 15.20 14.79 8.13
CA GLU A 99 14.26 14.59 9.22
C GLU A 99 13.02 13.80 8.79
N GLY A 100 12.64 13.82 7.52
CA GLY A 100 11.53 13.04 6.93
C GLY A 100 10.14 13.61 7.18
N TRP A 101 10.01 14.85 7.67
CA TRP A 101 8.71 15.50 7.76
C TRP A 101 8.29 16.11 6.41
N ARG A 102 6.99 16.27 6.25
CA ARG A 102 6.42 16.95 5.08
C ARG A 102 5.21 17.83 5.43
N ILE A 103 5.05 18.91 4.66
CA ILE A 103 3.90 19.81 4.70
C ILE A 103 3.21 19.79 3.36
N GLY A 104 1.90 19.63 3.36
CA GLY A 104 1.07 19.65 2.16
C GLY A 104 -0.18 20.50 2.31
N LYS A 105 -0.83 20.79 1.21
CA LYS A 105 -2.18 21.37 1.19
C LYS A 105 -3.16 20.39 1.81
N PHE A 106 -4.08 20.86 2.62
CA PHE A 106 -5.19 20.03 3.06
C PHE A 106 -6.23 19.93 1.94
N ILE A 107 -6.51 18.71 1.51
CA ILE A 107 -7.53 18.44 0.50
C ILE A 107 -8.79 17.98 1.22
N GLU A 108 -9.87 18.74 1.11
CA GLU A 108 -11.18 18.26 1.55
C GLU A 108 -11.61 17.12 0.65
N HIS A 109 -11.83 15.95 1.24
CA HIS A 109 -12.11 14.71 0.53
C HIS A 109 -13.14 13.87 1.29
N TYR A 110 -13.80 12.95 0.58
CA TYR A 110 -14.58 11.88 1.19
C TYR A 110 -13.77 10.58 1.23
N PRO A 111 -14.11 9.63 2.11
CA PRO A 111 -13.44 8.33 2.16
C PRO A 111 -13.52 7.64 0.79
N PHE A 112 -12.38 7.15 0.30
CA PHE A 112 -12.33 6.40 -0.94
C PHE A 112 -13.15 5.11 -0.82
N ASP A 113 -14.02 4.85 -1.78
CA ASP A 113 -14.86 3.66 -1.80
C ASP A 113 -14.51 2.75 -2.99
N TYR A 114 -13.89 1.62 -2.69
CA TYR A 114 -13.54 0.60 -3.68
C TYR A 114 -14.75 0.05 -4.47
N ASN A 115 -15.97 0.12 -3.89
CA ASN A 115 -17.19 -0.33 -4.55
C ASN A 115 -17.83 0.76 -5.42
N ASN A 116 -17.37 2.00 -5.32
CA ASN A 116 -17.82 3.09 -6.17
C ASN A 116 -17.17 3.01 -7.53
N LEU A 117 -17.97 2.79 -8.58
CA LEU A 117 -17.46 2.66 -9.95
C LEU A 117 -16.68 3.90 -10.42
N ASN A 118 -17.12 5.10 -10.03
CA ASN A 118 -16.42 6.33 -10.43
C ASN A 118 -15.06 6.44 -9.74
N ASP A 119 -14.97 6.12 -8.46
CA ASP A 119 -13.71 6.14 -7.72
C ASP A 119 -12.75 5.08 -8.29
N MET A 120 -13.25 3.88 -8.59
CA MET A 120 -12.47 2.83 -9.25
C MET A 120 -11.92 3.30 -10.60
N VAL A 121 -12.75 3.87 -11.47
CA VAL A 121 -12.30 4.34 -12.79
C VAL A 121 -11.25 5.43 -12.64
N ARG A 122 -11.45 6.39 -11.73
CA ARG A 122 -10.53 7.50 -11.48
C ARG A 122 -9.18 6.98 -10.94
N ALA A 123 -9.19 6.07 -9.97
CA ALA A 123 -7.98 5.46 -9.39
C ALA A 123 -7.20 4.67 -10.46
N VAL A 124 -7.88 3.82 -11.23
CA VAL A 124 -7.24 3.02 -12.28
C VAL A 124 -6.64 3.90 -13.39
N MET A 125 -7.32 5.00 -13.75
CA MET A 125 -6.79 5.95 -14.71
C MET A 125 -5.60 6.75 -14.15
N LEU A 126 -5.56 6.98 -12.82
CA LEU A 126 -4.43 7.60 -12.15
C LEU A 126 -3.20 6.67 -12.18
N PHE A 127 -3.39 5.36 -11.91
CA PHE A 127 -2.31 4.37 -12.11
C PHE A 127 -1.80 4.38 -13.55
N LYS A 128 -2.69 4.39 -14.54
CA LYS A 128 -2.27 4.45 -15.93
C LYS A 128 -1.43 5.69 -16.23
N LYS A 129 -1.81 6.85 -15.69
CA LYS A 129 -1.07 8.11 -15.81
C LYS A 129 0.33 7.99 -15.19
N LEU A 130 0.43 7.42 -13.98
CA LEU A 130 1.70 7.16 -13.30
C LEU A 130 2.60 6.21 -14.10
N HIS A 131 2.05 5.08 -14.55
CA HIS A 131 2.79 4.06 -15.28
C HIS A 131 3.26 4.52 -16.68
N GLN A 132 2.64 5.55 -17.23
CA GLN A 132 3.02 6.17 -18.51
C GLN A 132 3.92 7.40 -18.34
N ALA A 133 4.05 7.93 -17.13
CA ALA A 133 4.91 9.08 -16.86
C ALA A 133 6.37 8.77 -17.16
N PRO A 134 7.18 9.75 -17.61
CA PRO A 134 8.60 9.58 -17.82
C PRO A 134 9.27 9.04 -16.55
N CYS A 135 10.07 7.98 -16.70
CA CYS A 135 10.73 7.37 -15.57
C CYS A 135 12.16 7.91 -15.45
N HIS A 136 12.43 8.62 -14.36
CA HIS A 136 13.75 9.13 -13.98
C HIS A 136 14.30 8.45 -12.74
N VAL A 137 13.57 7.45 -12.21
CA VAL A 137 13.93 6.71 -11.00
C VAL A 137 14.98 5.67 -11.32
N ARG A 138 16.05 5.63 -10.53
CA ARG A 138 17.23 4.76 -10.75
C ARG A 138 17.26 3.52 -9.86
N TRP A 139 16.32 3.35 -8.95
CA TRP A 139 16.23 2.17 -8.08
C TRP A 139 15.03 1.30 -8.46
N ASN A 140 15.26 -0.01 -8.39
CA ASN A 140 14.20 -0.98 -8.63
C ASN A 140 13.46 -1.29 -7.32
N PHE A 141 12.15 -1.34 -7.40
CA PHE A 141 11.31 -1.93 -6.38
C PHE A 141 11.03 -3.39 -6.76
N ASP A 142 11.83 -4.29 -6.19
CA ASP A 142 11.68 -5.73 -6.35
C ASP A 142 10.84 -6.27 -5.20
N VAL A 143 9.61 -6.64 -5.49
CA VAL A 143 8.61 -7.07 -4.49
C VAL A 143 9.07 -8.33 -3.73
N ILE A 144 9.64 -9.30 -4.44
CA ILE A 144 10.13 -10.56 -3.84
C ILE A 144 11.31 -10.28 -2.92
N LYS A 145 12.27 -9.50 -3.40
CA LYS A 145 13.43 -9.11 -2.59
C LYS A 145 13.01 -8.35 -1.34
N LYS A 146 12.05 -7.43 -1.47
CA LYS A 146 11.51 -6.68 -0.32
C LYS A 146 10.80 -7.59 0.68
N ALA A 147 10.02 -8.56 0.23
CA ALA A 147 9.41 -9.56 1.11
C ALA A 147 10.48 -10.37 1.88
N GLU A 148 11.57 -10.77 1.21
CA GLU A 148 12.68 -11.46 1.87
C GLU A 148 13.46 -10.57 2.86
N GLU A 149 13.63 -9.28 2.58
CA GLU A 149 14.21 -8.32 3.52
C GLU A 149 13.35 -8.19 4.79
N ILE A 150 12.03 -8.09 4.63
CA ILE A 150 11.08 -8.06 5.75
C ILE A 150 11.17 -9.36 6.55
N LYS A 151 11.17 -10.51 5.89
CA LYS A 151 11.29 -11.82 6.51
C LYS A 151 12.51 -11.92 7.44
N LYS A 152 13.66 -11.43 7.01
CA LYS A 152 14.89 -11.44 7.82
C LYS A 152 14.77 -10.62 9.12
N SER A 153 13.84 -9.67 9.16
CA SER A 153 13.60 -8.79 10.32
C SER A 153 12.59 -9.38 11.32
N ILE A 154 11.98 -10.53 11.01
CA ILE A 154 11.00 -11.21 11.86
C ILE A 154 11.65 -12.36 12.61
N ASP A 155 11.28 -12.57 13.88
CA ASP A 155 11.71 -13.72 14.66
C ASP A 155 11.31 -15.03 13.96
N PRO A 156 12.27 -15.92 13.63
CA PRO A 156 11.99 -17.18 12.93
C PRO A 156 10.93 -18.06 13.60
N LYS A 157 10.78 -17.98 14.92
CA LYS A 157 9.77 -18.73 15.67
C LYS A 157 8.33 -18.24 15.42
N LYS A 158 8.18 -17.01 14.94
CA LYS A 158 6.89 -16.38 14.61
C LYS A 158 6.59 -16.40 13.12
N TYR A 159 7.49 -17.00 12.31
CA TYR A 159 7.37 -17.05 10.87
C TYR A 159 6.72 -18.36 10.42
N GLY A 160 5.89 -18.32 9.38
CA GLY A 160 5.26 -19.52 8.81
C GLY A 160 4.06 -20.03 9.62
N LEU A 161 3.19 -19.13 10.06
CA LEU A 161 2.01 -19.48 10.88
C LEU A 161 0.88 -20.18 10.10
N PHE A 162 0.87 -20.11 8.77
CA PHE A 162 -0.14 -20.77 7.95
C PHE A 162 0.30 -22.19 7.56
N PRO A 163 -0.60 -23.20 7.61
CA PRO A 163 -0.24 -24.60 7.40
C PRO A 163 0.43 -24.89 6.05
N ASN A 164 0.04 -24.15 4.99
CA ASN A 164 0.55 -24.33 3.63
C ASN A 164 1.52 -23.21 3.19
N PHE A 165 2.19 -22.56 4.16
CA PHE A 165 3.06 -21.41 3.90
C PHE A 165 4.17 -21.72 2.88
N GLU A 166 4.89 -22.84 3.02
CA GLU A 166 5.99 -23.21 2.10
C GLU A 166 5.45 -23.52 0.70
N GLN A 167 4.30 -24.14 0.57
CA GLN A 167 3.65 -24.40 -0.72
C GLN A 167 3.25 -23.10 -1.44
N ILE A 168 2.70 -22.14 -0.69
CA ILE A 168 2.39 -20.80 -1.25
C ILE A 168 3.68 -20.13 -1.69
N LYS A 169 4.71 -20.14 -0.88
CA LYS A 169 6.02 -19.58 -1.22
C LYS A 169 6.56 -20.14 -2.53
N GLU A 170 6.58 -21.46 -2.70
CA GLU A 170 7.03 -22.11 -3.93
C GLU A 170 6.23 -21.62 -5.15
N ARG A 171 4.90 -21.55 -5.05
CA ARG A 171 4.03 -21.02 -6.11
C ARG A 171 4.32 -19.56 -6.43
N ILE A 172 4.51 -18.71 -5.42
CA ILE A 172 4.81 -17.28 -5.58
C ILE A 172 6.15 -17.07 -6.29
N TYR A 173 7.19 -17.80 -5.91
CA TYR A 173 8.50 -17.67 -6.55
C TYR A 173 8.50 -18.18 -7.99
N LEU A 174 7.75 -19.25 -8.23
CA LEU A 174 7.53 -19.74 -9.59
C LEU A 174 6.77 -18.70 -10.44
N LEU A 175 5.68 -18.14 -9.91
CA LEU A 175 4.91 -17.09 -10.60
C LEU A 175 5.76 -15.85 -10.88
N ALA A 176 6.58 -15.40 -9.94
CA ALA A 176 7.48 -14.26 -10.15
C ALA A 176 8.44 -14.53 -11.33
N THR A 177 9.00 -15.75 -11.40
CA THR A 177 9.88 -16.18 -12.50
C THR A 177 9.14 -16.26 -13.84
N LEU A 178 7.89 -16.71 -13.83
CA LEU A 178 7.07 -16.84 -15.04
C LEU A 178 6.58 -15.47 -15.53
N ALA A 179 6.13 -14.61 -14.62
CA ALA A 179 5.66 -13.27 -14.94
C ALA A 179 6.78 -12.37 -15.52
N GLU A 180 8.03 -12.51 -15.09
CA GLU A 180 9.16 -11.80 -15.71
C GLU A 180 9.29 -12.08 -17.21
N LYS A 181 8.89 -13.27 -17.67
CA LYS A 181 8.94 -13.68 -19.09
C LYS A 181 7.80 -13.11 -19.92
N ASP A 182 6.76 -12.56 -19.30
CA ASP A 182 5.63 -11.94 -20.02
C ASP A 182 6.00 -10.65 -20.74
N GLY A 183 7.14 -10.06 -20.41
CA GLY A 183 7.65 -8.86 -21.06
C GLY A 183 6.83 -7.58 -20.79
N ILE A 184 6.10 -7.53 -19.68
CA ILE A 184 5.41 -6.30 -19.27
C ILE A 184 6.44 -5.26 -18.85
N ARG A 185 6.30 -4.06 -19.42
CA ARG A 185 7.26 -2.99 -19.21
C ARG A 185 7.17 -2.47 -17.77
N LYS A 186 8.29 -2.47 -17.06
CA LYS A 186 8.44 -1.79 -15.77
C LYS A 186 8.32 -0.27 -15.93
N CYS A 187 7.83 0.40 -14.90
CA CYS A 187 7.47 1.82 -14.91
C CYS A 187 7.61 2.43 -13.51
N ASN A 188 7.23 3.71 -13.37
CA ASN A 188 7.03 4.29 -12.05
C ASN A 188 5.86 3.59 -11.36
N ILE A 189 6.02 3.17 -10.12
CA ILE A 189 4.97 2.58 -9.29
C ILE A 189 4.85 3.35 -7.98
N HIS A 190 3.67 3.29 -7.37
CA HIS A 190 3.41 3.86 -6.05
C HIS A 190 3.91 2.94 -4.93
N GLY A 191 3.66 1.65 -5.03
CA GLY A 191 4.10 0.65 -4.06
C GLY A 191 3.22 0.47 -2.82
N ASP A 192 2.21 1.34 -2.59
CA ASP A 192 1.20 1.20 -1.52
C ASP A 192 -0.14 1.85 -1.94
N ALA A 193 -0.70 1.41 -3.06
CA ALA A 193 -1.88 2.00 -3.68
C ALA A 193 -3.19 1.55 -3.00
N ARG A 194 -3.39 1.96 -1.73
CA ARG A 194 -4.56 1.63 -0.92
C ARG A 194 -5.46 2.84 -0.69
N ASP A 195 -6.68 2.59 -0.21
CA ASP A 195 -7.74 3.58 0.04
C ASP A 195 -7.27 4.80 0.83
N VAL A 196 -6.49 4.60 1.87
CA VAL A 196 -5.97 5.66 2.75
C VAL A 196 -5.06 6.66 2.03
N ASN A 197 -4.52 6.27 0.87
CA ASN A 197 -3.61 7.08 0.07
C ASN A 197 -4.32 7.80 -1.10
N PHE A 198 -5.64 7.59 -1.28
CA PHE A 198 -6.45 8.34 -2.24
C PHE A 198 -7.19 9.49 -1.57
N LEU A 199 -6.93 10.70 -2.00
CA LEU A 199 -7.74 11.88 -1.62
C LEU A 199 -8.70 12.18 -2.76
N VAL A 200 -9.97 11.91 -2.56
CA VAL A 200 -11.01 12.00 -3.59
C VAL A 200 -12.06 13.03 -3.22
N ASN A 201 -12.34 13.95 -4.12
CA ASN A 201 -13.48 14.83 -4.04
C ASN A 201 -14.26 14.82 -5.38
N LYS A 202 -15.27 15.69 -5.52
CA LYS A 202 -16.11 15.71 -6.73
C LYS A 202 -15.33 16.02 -8.01
N GLU A 203 -14.26 16.79 -7.91
CA GLU A 203 -13.52 17.33 -9.04
C GLU A 203 -12.22 16.55 -9.30
N GLU A 204 -11.49 16.18 -8.23
CA GLU A 204 -10.11 15.71 -8.31
C GLU A 204 -9.90 14.41 -7.52
N ILE A 205 -8.88 13.68 -7.92
CA ILE A 205 -8.32 12.55 -7.20
C ILE A 205 -6.81 12.73 -7.14
N TYR A 206 -6.25 12.59 -5.95
CA TYR A 206 -4.81 12.56 -5.70
C TYR A 206 -4.42 11.21 -5.15
N LEU A 207 -3.21 10.76 -5.46
CA LEU A 207 -2.56 9.63 -4.82
C LEU A 207 -1.35 10.19 -4.09
N ILE A 208 -1.29 9.97 -2.79
CA ILE A 208 -0.28 10.54 -1.88
C ILE A 208 0.51 9.43 -1.18
N ASP A 209 1.56 9.82 -0.46
CA ASP A 209 2.41 8.93 0.36
C ASP A 209 3.32 8.02 -0.48
N TRP A 210 4.31 8.63 -1.11
CA TRP A 210 5.22 8.03 -2.10
C TRP A 210 6.44 7.33 -1.49
N GLU A 211 6.39 6.99 -0.20
CA GLU A 211 7.53 6.41 0.54
C GLU A 211 8.02 5.05 -0.01
N TYR A 212 7.14 4.30 -0.68
CA TYR A 212 7.46 3.04 -1.37
C TYR A 212 7.63 3.19 -2.88
N GLY A 213 7.48 4.41 -3.39
CA GLY A 213 7.55 4.68 -4.82
C GLY A 213 8.89 4.31 -5.46
N GLY A 214 8.85 3.83 -6.70
CA GLY A 214 10.06 3.39 -7.39
C GLY A 214 9.84 2.96 -8.82
N PHE A 215 10.86 2.34 -9.41
CA PHE A 215 10.77 1.68 -10.70
C PHE A 215 10.44 0.20 -10.49
N GLY A 216 9.28 -0.23 -10.94
CA GLY A 216 8.80 -1.57 -10.68
C GLY A 216 7.77 -2.05 -11.70
N ASP A 217 7.16 -3.16 -11.38
CA ASP A 217 6.12 -3.73 -12.21
C ASP A 217 4.75 -3.09 -11.92
N PRO A 218 4.00 -2.63 -12.94
CA PRO A 218 2.68 -2.03 -12.75
C PRO A 218 1.68 -2.98 -12.09
N GLY A 219 1.92 -4.28 -12.16
CA GLY A 219 1.11 -5.29 -11.50
C GLY A 219 1.09 -5.15 -9.99
N PHE A 220 2.14 -4.57 -9.39
CA PHE A 220 2.19 -4.36 -7.93
C PHE A 220 1.18 -3.30 -7.46
N ASP A 221 1.04 -2.17 -8.18
CA ASP A 221 0.03 -1.16 -7.83
C ASP A 221 -1.39 -1.68 -8.02
N ILE A 222 -1.65 -2.35 -9.14
CA ILE A 222 -2.95 -2.99 -9.38
C ILE A 222 -3.22 -4.09 -8.34
N GLY A 223 -2.21 -4.89 -7.99
CA GLY A 223 -2.30 -5.90 -6.94
C GLY A 223 -2.60 -5.29 -5.57
N SER A 224 -1.93 -4.19 -5.21
CA SER A 224 -2.18 -3.44 -3.98
C SER A 224 -3.62 -2.93 -3.90
N TYR A 225 -4.10 -2.33 -4.99
CA TYR A 225 -5.48 -1.85 -5.12
C TYR A 225 -6.50 -2.98 -5.00
N VAL A 226 -6.28 -4.08 -5.74
CA VAL A 226 -7.17 -5.26 -5.76
C VAL A 226 -7.26 -5.89 -4.38
N CYS A 227 -6.12 -6.15 -3.78
CA CYS A 227 -6.05 -6.78 -2.46
C CYS A 227 -6.65 -5.89 -1.37
N GLY A 228 -6.39 -4.57 -1.42
CA GLY A 228 -6.94 -3.59 -0.47
C GLY A 228 -8.46 -3.52 -0.50
N GLY A 229 -9.04 -3.53 -1.70
CA GLY A 229 -10.48 -3.45 -1.95
C GLY A 229 -11.22 -4.79 -1.85
N GLN A 230 -10.53 -5.88 -1.56
CA GLN A 230 -11.10 -7.23 -1.54
C GLN A 230 -11.88 -7.58 -2.83
N HIS A 231 -11.28 -7.21 -3.98
CA HIS A 231 -11.92 -7.38 -5.28
C HIS A 231 -11.95 -8.85 -5.73
N THR A 232 -13.09 -9.25 -6.29
CA THR A 232 -13.31 -10.56 -6.90
C THR A 232 -12.63 -10.66 -8.27
N LEU A 233 -12.53 -11.89 -8.81
CA LEU A 233 -12.01 -12.11 -10.16
C LEU A 233 -12.78 -11.31 -11.23
N SER A 234 -14.09 -11.15 -11.06
CA SER A 234 -14.93 -10.35 -11.97
C SER A 234 -14.62 -8.85 -11.87
N ASP A 235 -14.34 -8.35 -10.68
CA ASP A 235 -13.93 -6.94 -10.47
C ASP A 235 -12.54 -6.70 -11.07
N ILE A 236 -11.61 -7.65 -10.92
CA ILE A 236 -10.28 -7.59 -11.51
C ILE A 236 -10.37 -7.48 -13.04
N ASP A 237 -11.21 -8.28 -13.69
CA ASP A 237 -11.40 -8.19 -15.14
C ASP A 237 -11.94 -6.79 -15.55
N ARG A 238 -12.82 -6.17 -14.76
CA ARG A 238 -13.31 -4.81 -14.97
C ARG A 238 -12.22 -3.76 -14.77
N ILE A 239 -11.40 -3.90 -13.71
CA ILE A 239 -10.23 -3.05 -13.43
C ILE A 239 -9.25 -3.10 -14.60
N LEU A 240 -8.90 -4.29 -15.06
CA LEU A 240 -7.97 -4.46 -16.18
C LEU A 240 -8.54 -3.95 -17.52
N PHE A 241 -9.85 -4.11 -17.76
CA PHE A 241 -10.51 -3.51 -18.91
C PHE A 241 -10.41 -1.98 -18.87
N THR A 242 -10.63 -1.38 -17.72
CA THR A 242 -10.51 0.07 -17.51
C THR A 242 -9.06 0.54 -17.73
N TYR A 243 -8.09 -0.16 -17.15
CA TYR A 243 -6.66 0.15 -17.28
C TYR A 243 -6.19 0.14 -18.73
N TYR A 244 -6.54 -0.92 -19.49
CA TYR A 244 -6.16 -1.05 -20.91
C TYR A 244 -7.09 -0.31 -21.87
N ARG A 245 -8.29 0.09 -21.42
CA ARG A 245 -9.39 0.62 -22.26
C ARG A 245 -9.80 -0.35 -23.39
N ARG A 246 -9.60 -1.64 -23.16
CA ARG A 246 -9.96 -2.78 -24.02
C ARG A 246 -9.82 -4.06 -23.21
N LYS A 247 -10.31 -5.16 -23.74
CA LYS A 247 -10.03 -6.46 -23.17
C LYS A 247 -8.51 -6.70 -23.13
N PRO A 248 -7.93 -7.04 -21.97
CA PRO A 248 -6.51 -7.38 -21.88
C PRO A 248 -6.22 -8.65 -22.72
N THR A 249 -4.99 -8.77 -23.22
CA THR A 249 -4.54 -10.05 -23.79
C THR A 249 -4.41 -11.09 -22.68
N GLU A 250 -4.36 -12.39 -23.05
CA GLU A 250 -4.15 -13.47 -22.08
C GLU A 250 -2.84 -13.28 -21.29
N VAL A 251 -1.76 -12.86 -21.96
CA VAL A 251 -0.48 -12.54 -21.31
C VAL A 251 -0.63 -11.41 -20.32
N GLN A 252 -1.30 -10.32 -20.69
CA GLN A 252 -1.55 -9.20 -19.78
C GLN A 252 -2.38 -9.64 -18.58
N ARG A 253 -3.47 -10.38 -18.80
CA ARG A 253 -4.36 -10.84 -17.74
C ARG A 253 -3.63 -11.75 -16.75
N ARG A 254 -2.94 -12.80 -17.23
CA ARG A 254 -2.22 -13.75 -16.35
C ARG A 254 -1.11 -13.06 -15.56
N HIS A 255 -0.41 -12.09 -16.18
CA HIS A 255 0.63 -11.31 -15.53
C HIS A 255 0.09 -10.54 -14.32
N PHE A 256 -1.02 -9.79 -14.49
CA PHE A 256 -1.63 -9.06 -13.38
C PHE A 256 -2.20 -9.99 -12.30
N LEU A 257 -2.77 -11.14 -12.68
CA LEU A 257 -3.20 -12.14 -11.69
C LEU A 257 -2.01 -12.71 -10.90
N ALA A 258 -0.86 -12.93 -11.53
CA ALA A 258 0.36 -13.34 -10.84
C ALA A 258 0.81 -12.26 -9.84
N TYR A 259 0.78 -10.99 -10.25
CA TYR A 259 1.17 -9.89 -9.36
C TYR A 259 0.18 -9.65 -8.22
N ILE A 260 -1.09 -9.97 -8.36
CA ILE A 260 -2.06 -9.96 -7.24
C ILE A 260 -1.61 -10.96 -6.17
N ALA A 261 -1.23 -12.19 -6.58
CA ALA A 261 -0.70 -13.17 -5.64
C ALA A 261 0.62 -12.73 -4.98
N ILE A 262 1.55 -12.20 -5.77
CA ILE A 262 2.85 -11.68 -5.30
C ILE A 262 2.65 -10.51 -4.33
N THR A 263 1.68 -9.64 -4.59
CA THR A 263 1.34 -8.51 -3.72
C THR A 263 0.76 -9.00 -2.39
N GLY A 264 -0.17 -9.96 -2.44
CA GLY A 264 -0.69 -10.62 -1.23
C GLY A 264 0.44 -11.20 -0.37
N TRP A 265 1.39 -11.88 -1.00
CA TRP A 265 2.58 -12.41 -0.34
C TRP A 265 3.43 -11.33 0.32
N PHE A 266 3.69 -10.21 -0.37
CA PHE A 266 4.45 -9.09 0.18
C PHE A 266 3.78 -8.49 1.41
N TYR A 267 2.50 -8.13 1.31
CA TYR A 267 1.77 -7.50 2.41
C TYR A 267 1.53 -8.46 3.57
N MET A 268 1.42 -9.76 3.33
CA MET A 268 1.39 -10.75 4.41
C MET A 268 2.66 -10.67 5.27
N HIS A 269 3.84 -10.58 4.67
CA HIS A 269 5.10 -10.41 5.38
C HIS A 269 5.17 -9.08 6.12
N TRP A 270 4.68 -8.01 5.49
CA TRP A 270 4.61 -6.69 6.11
C TRP A 270 3.71 -6.71 7.36
N THR A 271 2.54 -7.34 7.31
CA THR A 271 1.68 -7.48 8.50
C THR A 271 2.31 -8.33 9.59
N MET A 272 3.02 -9.40 9.22
CA MET A 272 3.78 -10.22 10.19
C MET A 272 4.87 -9.40 10.87
N LEU A 273 5.58 -8.53 10.15
CA LEU A 273 6.56 -7.61 10.74
C LEU A 273 5.89 -6.64 11.73
N LYS A 274 4.75 -6.05 11.36
CA LYS A 274 3.99 -5.15 12.24
C LYS A 274 3.53 -5.86 13.51
N GLN A 275 2.97 -7.07 13.40
CA GLN A 275 2.60 -7.89 14.55
C GLN A 275 3.79 -8.25 15.44
N SER A 276 4.96 -8.56 14.86
CA SER A 276 6.17 -8.88 15.62
C SER A 276 6.67 -7.70 16.48
N LYS A 277 6.26 -6.46 16.10
CA LYS A 277 6.52 -5.22 16.84
C LYS A 277 5.37 -4.83 17.77
N GLY A 278 4.38 -5.71 17.98
CA GLY A 278 3.24 -5.48 18.86
C GLY A 278 2.14 -4.57 18.29
N GLN A 279 2.15 -4.31 16.97
CA GLN A 279 1.11 -3.51 16.33
C GLN A 279 -0.08 -4.40 15.93
N LEU A 280 -1.29 -3.91 16.16
CA LEU A 280 -2.51 -4.58 15.70
C LEU A 280 -2.67 -4.37 14.19
N VAL A 281 -2.86 -5.45 13.46
CA VAL A 281 -3.04 -5.44 12.00
C VAL A 281 -4.45 -5.89 11.56
N GLY A 282 -5.33 -6.20 12.52
CA GLY A 282 -6.70 -6.65 12.25
C GLY A 282 -6.72 -7.89 11.35
N ILE A 283 -7.68 -7.92 10.43
CA ILE A 283 -7.87 -9.02 9.46
C ILE A 283 -6.88 -8.96 8.28
N HIS A 284 -6.02 -7.96 8.21
CA HIS A 284 -5.20 -7.74 7.01
C HIS A 284 -4.24 -8.89 6.72
N LYS A 285 -3.73 -9.59 7.74
CA LYS A 285 -2.84 -10.72 7.53
C LYS A 285 -3.54 -11.87 6.80
N GLU A 286 -4.74 -12.21 7.22
CA GLU A 286 -5.59 -13.24 6.62
C GLU A 286 -6.03 -12.82 5.21
N GLN A 287 -6.35 -11.57 5.02
CA GLN A 287 -6.69 -10.98 3.72
C GLN A 287 -5.53 -11.15 2.72
N TRP A 288 -4.33 -10.76 3.10
CA TRP A 288 -3.15 -10.88 2.24
C TRP A 288 -2.77 -12.34 1.97
N TYR A 289 -2.86 -13.19 2.99
CA TYR A 289 -2.69 -14.63 2.84
C TYR A 289 -3.68 -15.22 1.85
N HIS A 290 -4.95 -14.85 1.94
CA HIS A 290 -5.99 -15.29 1.02
C HIS A 290 -5.64 -14.97 -0.44
N TYR A 291 -5.26 -13.71 -0.72
CA TYR A 291 -4.85 -13.31 -2.08
C TYR A 291 -3.60 -14.06 -2.55
N ALA A 292 -2.61 -14.23 -1.70
CA ALA A 292 -1.41 -15.00 -2.04
C ALA A 292 -1.75 -16.46 -2.37
N ASN A 293 -2.59 -17.11 -1.56
CA ASN A 293 -2.95 -18.51 -1.74
C ASN A 293 -3.86 -18.75 -2.95
N VAL A 294 -4.97 -18.04 -3.01
CA VAL A 294 -5.99 -18.21 -4.04
C VAL A 294 -5.44 -17.85 -5.42
N PHE A 295 -4.89 -16.65 -5.56
CA PHE A 295 -4.42 -16.17 -6.86
C PHE A 295 -3.15 -16.88 -7.33
N SER A 296 -2.27 -17.36 -6.44
CA SER A 296 -1.18 -18.23 -6.90
C SER A 296 -1.68 -19.55 -7.45
N THR A 297 -2.75 -20.10 -6.87
CA THR A 297 -3.34 -21.37 -7.32
C THR A 297 -4.01 -21.24 -8.69
N ILE A 298 -4.89 -20.24 -8.86
CA ILE A 298 -5.65 -20.10 -10.12
C ILE A 298 -4.82 -19.57 -11.29
N THR A 299 -3.67 -18.95 -11.02
CA THR A 299 -2.85 -18.33 -12.07
C THR A 299 -1.83 -19.30 -12.67
N LEU A 300 -1.32 -20.28 -11.93
CA LEU A 300 -0.34 -21.25 -12.43
C LEU A 300 -0.79 -21.99 -13.69
N PRO A 301 -2.04 -22.48 -13.82
CA PRO A 301 -2.52 -23.12 -15.03
C PRO A 301 -2.49 -22.21 -16.26
N LEU A 302 -2.62 -20.89 -16.10
CA LEU A 302 -2.52 -19.94 -17.20
C LEU A 302 -1.08 -19.83 -17.76
N TYR A 303 -0.10 -20.36 -17.02
CA TYR A 303 1.29 -20.52 -17.46
C TYR A 303 1.63 -21.96 -17.86
N GLY A 304 0.64 -22.87 -17.93
CA GLY A 304 0.84 -24.27 -18.28
C GLY A 304 1.41 -25.11 -17.14
N VAL A 305 1.29 -24.67 -15.91
CA VAL A 305 1.71 -25.44 -14.72
C VAL A 305 0.49 -26.20 -14.17
N GLU A 306 0.63 -27.50 -13.98
CA GLU A 306 -0.44 -28.34 -13.45
C GLU A 306 -0.70 -28.02 -11.96
N VAL A 307 -1.97 -27.97 -11.61
CA VAL A 307 -2.48 -27.84 -10.23
C VAL A 307 -3.55 -28.91 -10.07
N ASP A 308 -3.65 -29.46 -8.89
CA ASP A 308 -4.71 -30.41 -8.55
C ASP A 308 -6.09 -29.82 -8.79
N ASP A 309 -6.97 -30.56 -9.47
CA ASP A 309 -8.27 -30.06 -9.92
C ASP A 309 -9.18 -29.65 -8.77
N GLU A 310 -9.19 -30.37 -7.65
CA GLU A 310 -10.03 -30.06 -6.49
C GLU A 310 -9.54 -28.77 -5.82
N ILE A 311 -8.23 -28.62 -5.67
CA ILE A 311 -7.61 -27.40 -5.12
C ILE A 311 -7.87 -26.21 -6.04
N TYR A 312 -7.78 -26.42 -7.37
CA TYR A 312 -8.05 -25.37 -8.36
C TYR A 312 -9.50 -24.91 -8.33
N GLN A 313 -10.47 -25.84 -8.33
CA GLN A 313 -11.90 -25.51 -8.33
C GLN A 313 -12.28 -24.73 -7.06
N LYS A 314 -11.78 -25.15 -5.90
CA LYS A 314 -11.99 -24.41 -4.65
C LYS A 314 -11.40 -23.01 -4.71
N ALA A 315 -10.18 -22.85 -5.20
CA ALA A 315 -9.56 -21.56 -5.34
C ALA A 315 -10.30 -20.64 -6.35
N MET A 316 -10.85 -21.22 -7.42
CA MET A 316 -11.68 -20.47 -8.38
C MET A 316 -12.98 -19.97 -7.73
N GLU A 317 -13.64 -20.80 -6.93
CA GLU A 317 -14.83 -20.41 -6.16
C GLU A 317 -14.49 -19.27 -5.19
N ASP A 318 -13.40 -19.41 -4.43
CA ASP A 318 -12.90 -18.39 -3.52
C ASP A 318 -12.57 -17.06 -4.24
N ALA A 319 -11.98 -17.13 -5.46
CA ALA A 319 -11.66 -15.93 -6.25
C ALA A 319 -12.90 -15.18 -6.77
N LEU A 320 -13.99 -15.92 -7.03
CA LEU A 320 -15.24 -15.34 -7.50
C LEU A 320 -16.08 -14.71 -6.39
N HIS A 321 -15.91 -15.15 -5.15
CA HIS A 321 -16.74 -14.75 -4.01
C HIS A 321 -15.95 -14.07 -2.89
N CYS A 322 -14.73 -13.60 -3.18
CA CYS A 322 -13.76 -13.08 -2.23
C CYS A 322 -14.24 -11.83 -1.49
N LYS A 323 -15.13 -12.03 -0.51
CA LYS A 323 -15.36 -11.06 0.56
C LYS A 323 -15.15 -11.76 1.89
N LEU A 324 -14.14 -11.30 2.62
CA LEU A 324 -13.76 -11.86 3.93
C LEU A 324 -14.86 -11.74 4.99
N ASP A 325 -15.89 -10.93 4.75
CA ASP A 325 -17.07 -10.82 5.62
C ASP A 325 -17.81 -12.14 5.85
N ASN A 326 -17.56 -13.16 5.01
CA ASN A 326 -18.13 -14.49 5.13
C ASN A 326 -17.19 -15.53 5.75
N LEU A 327 -15.94 -15.18 6.05
CA LEU A 327 -15.07 -16.05 6.81
C LEU A 327 -15.43 -15.88 8.29
N GLU A 328 -16.05 -16.87 8.89
CA GLU A 328 -16.14 -17.01 10.35
C GLU A 328 -14.70 -17.11 10.89
N PHE A 329 -14.09 -15.96 11.17
CA PHE A 329 -12.85 -15.91 11.93
C PHE A 329 -13.20 -16.29 13.36
N THR A 330 -13.00 -17.54 13.69
CA THR A 330 -12.93 -17.95 15.08
C THR A 330 -11.73 -17.22 15.68
N ASN A 331 -12.02 -16.22 16.51
CA ASN A 331 -11.03 -15.48 17.30
C ASN A 331 -10.12 -16.39 18.17
N GLU A 332 -10.37 -17.68 18.19
CA GLU A 332 -9.63 -18.69 18.92
C GLU A 332 -8.21 -18.94 18.39
N ILE A 333 -7.94 -18.74 17.09
CA ILE A 333 -6.60 -18.98 16.53
C ILE A 333 -5.62 -17.83 16.86
N VAL A 334 -6.13 -16.62 17.09
CA VAL A 334 -5.30 -15.44 17.36
C VAL A 334 -4.89 -15.33 18.83
N ILE A 335 -5.70 -15.81 19.77
CA ILE A 335 -5.49 -15.64 21.21
C ILE A 335 -4.64 -16.76 21.81
N ASN A 336 -4.78 -18.00 21.35
CA ASN A 336 -4.10 -19.15 21.97
C ASN A 336 -2.60 -19.30 21.63
N ASN A 337 -2.07 -18.54 20.64
CA ASN A 337 -0.64 -18.54 20.35
C ASN A 337 0.14 -17.38 21.01
N PHE A 338 -0.52 -16.47 21.71
CA PHE A 338 0.11 -15.37 22.43
C PHE A 338 0.22 -15.56 23.95
N LEU A 339 -0.44 -16.59 24.48
CA LEU A 339 -0.39 -16.97 25.90
C LEU A 339 0.20 -18.37 26.06
N GLY A 340 1.24 -18.69 25.31
CA GLY A 340 2.07 -19.89 25.53
C GLY A 340 2.97 -19.64 26.71
N ASP A 341 2.85 -20.52 27.72
CA ASP A 341 3.55 -20.67 28.98
C ASP A 341 5.04 -20.33 28.97
#